data_4bcbce8f26387945863de268e1227cc1
#
_entry.id   4bcbce8f26387945863de268e1227cc1
#
_cell.length_a   1.000
_cell.length_b   1.000
_cell.length_c   1.000
_cell.angle_alpha   90.00
_cell.angle_beta   90.00
_cell.angle_gamma   90.00
#
_symmetry.space_group_name_H-M   'P 1'
#
loop_
_entity.id
_entity.type
_entity.pdbx_description
1 polymer ?
#
loop_
_entity_poly.entity_id
_entity_poly.type
_entity_poly.pdbx_seq_one_letter_code
_entity_poly.pdbx_strand_id
1 'polypeptide(L)'
;MGRIRLSLRAKIVVPFVLVVALVGIIGTAAVTALVTSEAVAEFNANLLRASLLANDHLSLVEAARLTTLRAVAATTGVAEATSRKDSAALDRLLTPVIANAAVPPLRLHVLDAKGRELIVVGPDGPASASTASDTFVPEPAVAAVLAGTIDAQGDKFVFLRTEPTGTILYWTGPIRSLNGQVIGVAVLGEPLSAIAGSIRSSGAADLTFYGSTGQVLVSTLSSTSVLPGTTLGMIQPDRPVRFNQSSGGRAYMDLLSDWTMRKMRLGYVAVALDTAQLQAGLDQLRLILLILFTTAALMTLVIGLILVGAISRPVQQLVGAMEAVAGGDLDQRAPAGSSDEIGYLGRVFNLMTAGLQEKTQALEDTYFAAIEALARAIDARDPYTYGHSARVAAYSLEIADELGFPRERREGLRRAALLHDIGKIGVEDHVLRKAGALNYAEARQMREHPVIGHQMLKDVPFLQSSLSGIRHHHERWDGAGYPDTLGGEAIPMQVRILSVADVFDALTSDRPYRQAMSTEEAISQISREAGAQFDPMVVAAFEARTDRLIAILKQQRAHEAGAAEPTAPSDRLALEKAS
;
A
#
# COMPACT_ATOMS: atom_id res chain seq x y z
N MET A 1 -29.26 0.10 13.29
CA MET A 1 -28.12 -0.22 12.39
C MET A 1 -27.04 0.85 12.59
N GLY A 2 -26.00 0.54 13.37
CA GLY A 2 -24.88 1.45 13.62
C GLY A 2 -24.09 1.68 12.33
N ARG A 3 -24.05 2.90 11.84
CA ARG A 3 -23.15 3.30 10.76
C ARG A 3 -21.73 3.12 11.24
N ILE A 4 -21.02 2.11 10.71
CA ILE A 4 -19.59 1.94 10.90
C ILE A 4 -18.92 3.22 10.38
N ARG A 5 -18.49 4.10 11.29
CA ARG A 5 -17.71 5.31 10.95
C ARG A 5 -16.28 4.83 10.64
N LEU A 6 -16.05 4.46 9.40
CA LEU A 6 -14.69 4.20 8.92
C LEU A 6 -13.83 5.44 9.15
N SER A 7 -12.65 5.25 9.72
CA SER A 7 -11.66 6.33 9.85
C SER A 7 -11.31 6.88 8.45
N LEU A 8 -10.86 8.13 8.37
CA LEU A 8 -10.42 8.74 7.11
C LEU A 8 -9.36 7.86 6.41
N ARG A 9 -8.50 7.23 7.20
CA ARG A 9 -7.49 6.26 6.72
C ARG A 9 -8.14 5.09 5.98
N ALA A 10 -9.13 4.47 6.57
CA ALA A 10 -9.84 3.35 5.95
C ALA A 10 -10.62 3.77 4.70
N LYS A 11 -11.21 4.97 4.69
CA LYS A 11 -11.94 5.51 3.53
C LYS A 11 -11.03 5.76 2.32
N ILE A 12 -9.75 6.04 2.52
CA ILE A 12 -8.77 6.26 1.44
C ILE A 12 -8.15 4.93 1.02
N VAL A 13 -7.60 4.14 1.95
CA VAL A 13 -6.80 2.94 1.63
C VAL A 13 -7.67 1.79 1.09
N VAL A 14 -8.83 1.54 1.71
CA VAL A 14 -9.67 0.38 1.34
C VAL A 14 -10.12 0.41 -0.13
N PRO A 15 -10.63 1.52 -0.71
CA PRO A 15 -10.99 1.54 -2.13
C PRO A 15 -9.81 1.27 -3.06
N PHE A 16 -8.62 1.82 -2.77
CA PHE A 16 -7.42 1.58 -3.57
C PHE A 16 -7.01 0.10 -3.55
N VAL A 17 -6.96 -0.52 -2.37
CA VAL A 17 -6.65 -1.94 -2.23
C VAL A 17 -7.68 -2.80 -2.96
N LEU A 18 -8.96 -2.48 -2.86
CA LEU A 18 -10.03 -3.19 -3.57
C LEU A 18 -9.90 -3.07 -5.09
N VAL A 19 -9.60 -1.88 -5.61
CA VAL A 19 -9.40 -1.68 -7.06
C VAL A 19 -8.19 -2.47 -7.55
N VAL A 20 -7.06 -2.43 -6.85
CA VAL A 20 -5.86 -3.20 -7.22
C VAL A 20 -6.12 -4.71 -7.17
N ALA A 21 -6.81 -5.19 -6.13
CA ALA A 21 -7.19 -6.60 -6.03
C ALA A 21 -8.13 -7.01 -7.18
N LEU A 22 -9.13 -6.20 -7.50
CA LEU A 22 -10.06 -6.46 -8.61
C LEU A 22 -9.34 -6.47 -9.96
N VAL A 23 -8.50 -5.48 -10.23
CA VAL A 23 -7.68 -5.41 -11.46
C VAL A 23 -6.72 -6.61 -11.53
N GLY A 24 -6.12 -7.00 -10.39
CA GLY A 24 -5.27 -8.17 -10.30
C GLY A 24 -5.99 -9.46 -10.65
N ILE A 25 -7.17 -9.69 -10.08
CA ILE A 25 -7.98 -10.88 -10.35
C ILE A 25 -8.42 -10.92 -11.82
N ILE A 26 -8.99 -9.83 -12.33
CA ILE A 26 -9.48 -9.76 -13.72
C ILE A 26 -8.29 -9.85 -14.70
N GLY A 27 -7.21 -9.14 -14.44
CA GLY A 27 -6.00 -9.16 -15.28
C GLY A 27 -5.37 -10.55 -15.33
N THR A 28 -5.21 -11.21 -14.17
CA THR A 28 -4.70 -12.59 -14.12
C THR A 28 -5.60 -13.55 -14.89
N ALA A 29 -6.92 -13.47 -14.68
CA ALA A 29 -7.87 -14.33 -15.39
C ALA A 29 -7.84 -14.10 -16.92
N ALA A 30 -7.82 -12.85 -17.37
CA ALA A 30 -7.78 -12.50 -18.77
C ALA A 30 -6.47 -12.93 -19.46
N VAL A 31 -5.31 -12.63 -18.85
CA VAL A 31 -4.00 -13.01 -19.39
C VAL A 31 -3.85 -14.54 -19.40
N THR A 32 -4.24 -15.21 -18.32
CA THR A 32 -4.20 -16.68 -18.27
C THR A 32 -5.10 -17.30 -19.34
N ALA A 33 -6.32 -16.80 -19.51
CA ALA A 33 -7.23 -17.30 -20.55
C ALA A 33 -6.66 -17.11 -21.97
N LEU A 34 -6.11 -15.92 -22.25
CA LEU A 34 -5.55 -15.61 -23.57
C LEU A 34 -4.32 -16.47 -23.89
N VAL A 35 -3.34 -16.51 -22.99
CA VAL A 35 -2.10 -17.27 -23.20
C VAL A 35 -2.38 -18.77 -23.21
N THR A 36 -3.31 -19.26 -22.37
CA THR A 36 -3.71 -20.67 -22.38
C THR A 36 -4.34 -21.03 -23.73
N SER A 37 -5.21 -20.17 -24.28
CA SER A 37 -5.86 -20.44 -25.57
C SER A 37 -4.85 -20.49 -26.72
N GLU A 38 -3.86 -19.58 -26.76
CA GLU A 38 -2.80 -19.59 -27.77
C GLU A 38 -1.88 -20.80 -27.63
N ALA A 39 -1.40 -21.09 -26.41
CA ALA A 39 -0.53 -22.24 -26.15
C ALA A 39 -1.21 -23.57 -26.49
N VAL A 40 -2.49 -23.74 -26.17
CA VAL A 40 -3.26 -24.91 -26.53
C VAL A 40 -3.50 -24.99 -28.04
N ALA A 41 -3.74 -23.86 -28.71
CA ALA A 41 -3.89 -23.83 -30.16
C ALA A 41 -2.59 -24.21 -30.87
N GLU A 42 -1.45 -23.71 -30.44
CA GLU A 42 -0.13 -24.05 -30.95
C GLU A 42 0.22 -25.52 -30.70
N PHE A 43 -0.04 -26.03 -29.50
CA PHE A 43 0.15 -27.44 -29.17
C PHE A 43 -0.68 -28.34 -30.07
N ASN A 44 -1.96 -27.99 -30.30
CA ASN A 44 -2.84 -28.73 -31.20
C ASN A 44 -2.37 -28.70 -32.67
N ALA A 45 -1.83 -27.56 -33.10
CA ALA A 45 -1.27 -27.47 -34.45
C ALA A 45 0.00 -28.34 -34.60
N ASN A 46 0.83 -28.40 -33.55
CA ASN A 46 2.02 -29.27 -33.52
C ASN A 46 1.62 -30.75 -33.53
N LEU A 47 0.59 -31.15 -32.77
CA LEU A 47 0.06 -32.50 -32.74
C LEU A 47 -0.50 -32.93 -34.11
N LEU A 48 -1.23 -32.02 -34.77
CA LEU A 48 -1.73 -32.26 -36.12
C LEU A 48 -0.59 -32.40 -37.14
N ARG A 49 0.43 -31.52 -37.07
CA ARG A 49 1.62 -31.62 -37.94
C ARG A 49 2.37 -32.95 -37.74
N ALA A 50 2.55 -33.37 -36.51
CA ALA A 50 3.20 -34.63 -36.19
C ALA A 50 2.38 -35.81 -36.76
N SER A 51 1.06 -35.79 -36.69
CA SER A 51 0.19 -36.81 -37.27
C SER A 51 0.28 -36.85 -38.82
N LEU A 52 0.31 -35.68 -39.47
CA LEU A 52 0.50 -35.64 -40.93
C LEU A 52 1.86 -36.20 -41.34
N LEU A 53 2.94 -35.82 -40.63
CA LEU A 53 4.28 -36.35 -40.88
C LEU A 53 4.35 -37.87 -40.68
N ALA A 54 3.67 -38.40 -39.66
CA ALA A 54 3.60 -39.84 -39.44
C ALA A 54 2.88 -40.55 -40.60
N ASN A 55 1.77 -40.02 -41.09
CA ASN A 55 1.03 -40.57 -42.23
C ASN A 55 1.83 -40.49 -43.56
N ASP A 56 2.52 -39.36 -43.79
CA ASP A 56 3.42 -39.24 -44.95
C ASP A 56 4.54 -40.28 -44.91
N HIS A 57 5.15 -40.49 -43.74
CA HIS A 57 6.19 -41.48 -43.54
C HIS A 57 5.66 -42.90 -43.80
N LEU A 58 4.45 -43.25 -43.30
CA LEU A 58 3.79 -44.53 -43.60
C LEU A 58 3.59 -44.72 -45.11
N SER A 59 3.19 -43.68 -45.82
CA SER A 59 3.04 -43.72 -47.27
C SER A 59 4.38 -43.93 -47.99
N LEU A 60 5.46 -43.33 -47.50
CA LEU A 60 6.82 -43.54 -48.02
C LEU A 60 7.30 -44.96 -47.76
N VAL A 61 7.04 -45.51 -46.56
CA VAL A 61 7.36 -46.91 -46.24
C VAL A 61 6.60 -47.85 -47.20
N GLU A 62 5.32 -47.68 -47.41
CA GLU A 62 4.51 -48.46 -48.37
C GLU A 62 5.11 -48.39 -49.77
N ALA A 63 5.38 -47.20 -50.29
CA ALA A 63 5.96 -47.04 -51.62
C ALA A 63 7.32 -47.73 -51.77
N ALA A 64 8.18 -47.63 -50.74
CA ALA A 64 9.47 -48.32 -50.75
C ALA A 64 9.32 -49.85 -50.78
N ARG A 65 8.41 -50.41 -49.96
CA ARG A 65 8.20 -51.89 -49.90
C ARG A 65 7.58 -52.41 -51.18
N LEU A 66 6.65 -51.67 -51.77
CA LEU A 66 6.06 -52.04 -53.09
C LEU A 66 7.15 -51.99 -54.18
N THR A 67 8.09 -51.06 -54.10
CA THR A 67 9.24 -51.00 -55.02
C THR A 67 10.16 -52.20 -54.85
N THR A 68 10.44 -52.60 -53.60
CA THR A 68 11.23 -53.81 -53.30
C THR A 68 10.56 -55.06 -53.84
N LEU A 69 9.25 -55.23 -53.64
CA LEU A 69 8.49 -56.34 -54.20
C LEU A 69 8.54 -56.39 -55.75
N ARG A 70 8.47 -55.22 -56.40
CA ARG A 70 8.64 -55.15 -57.87
C ARG A 70 10.04 -55.60 -58.30
N ALA A 71 11.05 -55.16 -57.57
CA ALA A 71 12.47 -55.50 -57.81
C ALA A 71 12.67 -57.01 -57.66
N VAL A 72 12.10 -57.60 -56.58
CA VAL A 72 12.08 -59.09 -56.39
C VAL A 72 11.48 -59.82 -57.58
N ALA A 73 10.24 -59.43 -57.99
CA ALA A 73 9.53 -60.05 -59.10
C ALA A 73 10.22 -59.85 -60.46
N ALA A 74 10.90 -58.71 -60.68
CA ALA A 74 11.59 -58.35 -61.90
C ALA A 74 13.04 -58.87 -62.00
N THR A 75 13.59 -59.45 -60.91
CA THR A 75 14.95 -59.98 -60.92
C THR A 75 15.03 -61.19 -61.84
N THR A 76 15.93 -61.10 -62.82
CA THR A 76 16.13 -62.14 -63.81
C THR A 76 16.52 -63.50 -63.17
N GLY A 77 15.82 -64.54 -63.50
CA GLY A 77 16.03 -65.90 -62.93
C GLY A 77 15.15 -66.23 -61.72
N VAL A 78 14.49 -65.27 -61.07
CA VAL A 78 13.64 -65.51 -59.90
C VAL A 78 12.42 -66.35 -60.29
N ALA A 79 11.73 -66.03 -61.38
CA ALA A 79 10.60 -66.79 -61.88
C ALA A 79 10.99 -68.22 -62.16
N GLU A 80 12.09 -68.46 -62.81
CA GLU A 80 12.61 -69.78 -63.15
C GLU A 80 12.97 -70.58 -61.90
N ALA A 81 13.76 -69.97 -60.97
CA ALA A 81 14.13 -70.62 -59.73
C ALA A 81 12.88 -70.94 -58.86
N THR A 82 11.87 -70.06 -58.83
CA THR A 82 10.60 -70.32 -58.14
C THR A 82 9.81 -71.54 -58.74
N SER A 83 9.76 -71.59 -60.08
CA SER A 83 9.10 -72.74 -60.78
C SER A 83 9.84 -74.07 -60.51
N ARG A 84 11.15 -74.04 -60.43
CA ARG A 84 12.01 -75.21 -60.14
C ARG A 84 12.11 -75.53 -58.65
N LYS A 85 11.60 -74.62 -57.79
CA LYS A 85 11.75 -74.70 -56.33
C LYS A 85 13.19 -74.75 -55.87
N ASP A 86 14.07 -74.01 -56.57
CA ASP A 86 15.50 -73.95 -56.30
C ASP A 86 15.77 -72.85 -55.27
N SER A 87 15.76 -73.22 -53.98
CA SER A 87 15.97 -72.32 -52.86
C SER A 87 17.37 -71.73 -52.88
N ALA A 88 18.40 -72.45 -53.33
CA ALA A 88 19.78 -71.97 -53.39
C ALA A 88 19.97 -70.91 -54.51
N ALA A 89 19.28 -71.05 -55.63
CA ALA A 89 19.24 -70.05 -56.68
C ALA A 89 18.49 -68.76 -56.21
N LEU A 90 17.30 -68.98 -55.56
CA LEU A 90 16.54 -67.83 -54.98
C LEU A 90 17.35 -67.04 -53.97
N ASP A 91 18.12 -67.70 -53.09
CA ASP A 91 18.97 -67.06 -52.12
C ASP A 91 19.98 -66.16 -52.81
N ARG A 92 20.77 -66.69 -53.73
CA ARG A 92 21.82 -65.94 -54.46
C ARG A 92 21.24 -64.74 -55.23
N LEU A 93 20.02 -64.86 -55.76
CA LEU A 93 19.40 -63.79 -56.51
C LEU A 93 18.77 -62.68 -55.59
N LEU A 94 18.15 -63.10 -54.48
CA LEU A 94 17.32 -62.23 -53.68
C LEU A 94 18.06 -61.59 -52.47
N THR A 95 19.11 -62.21 -51.91
CA THR A 95 19.92 -61.66 -50.85
C THR A 95 20.46 -60.28 -51.19
N PRO A 96 21.04 -60.01 -52.38
CA PRO A 96 21.49 -58.66 -52.74
C PRO A 96 20.34 -57.66 -52.88
N VAL A 97 19.17 -58.12 -53.37
CA VAL A 97 17.98 -57.26 -53.53
C VAL A 97 17.47 -56.79 -52.16
N ILE A 98 17.41 -57.68 -51.19
CA ILE A 98 16.96 -57.36 -49.82
C ILE A 98 18.03 -56.55 -49.08
N ALA A 99 19.32 -56.88 -49.22
CA ALA A 99 20.37 -56.10 -48.62
C ALA A 99 20.41 -54.63 -49.10
N ASN A 100 20.16 -54.42 -50.41
CA ASN A 100 20.09 -53.09 -50.99
C ASN A 100 18.77 -52.35 -50.69
N ALA A 101 17.72 -53.06 -50.28
CA ALA A 101 16.45 -52.41 -49.88
C ALA A 101 16.55 -51.70 -48.54
N ALA A 102 17.72 -51.78 -47.92
CA ALA A 102 18.27 -51.16 -46.72
C ALA A 102 17.27 -50.67 -45.66
N VAL A 103 17.66 -50.92 -44.42
CA VAL A 103 17.16 -50.41 -43.13
C VAL A 103 15.65 -50.23 -43.01
N PRO A 104 14.95 -50.97 -42.28
CA PRO A 104 15.25 -51.87 -41.17
C PRO A 104 15.24 -53.37 -41.58
N PRO A 105 15.30 -54.29 -40.60
CA PRO A 105 15.41 -55.71 -40.92
C PRO A 105 14.17 -56.22 -41.66
N LEU A 106 14.28 -56.33 -42.99
CA LEU A 106 13.22 -56.86 -43.85
C LEU A 106 13.39 -58.37 -43.93
N ARG A 107 12.27 -59.11 -43.95
CA ARG A 107 12.20 -60.55 -44.22
C ARG A 107 11.41 -60.79 -45.46
N LEU A 108 12.00 -61.42 -46.46
CA LEU A 108 11.33 -61.84 -47.68
C LEU A 108 11.08 -63.33 -47.65
N HIS A 109 9.83 -63.72 -47.73
CA HIS A 109 9.40 -65.08 -47.90
C HIS A 109 9.02 -65.27 -49.36
N VAL A 110 9.50 -66.31 -49.97
CA VAL A 110 9.10 -66.72 -51.31
C VAL A 110 8.29 -68.02 -51.23
N LEU A 111 7.06 -67.99 -51.75
CA LEU A 111 6.15 -69.11 -51.71
C LEU A 111 5.96 -69.69 -53.12
N ASP A 112 5.70 -71.03 -53.23
CA ASP A 112 5.33 -71.68 -54.48
C ASP A 112 3.86 -71.34 -54.84
N ALA A 113 3.41 -71.84 -56.01
CA ALA A 113 2.03 -71.73 -56.51
C ALA A 113 0.93 -72.39 -55.60
N LYS A 114 1.38 -73.18 -54.61
CA LYS A 114 0.48 -73.78 -53.59
C LYS A 114 0.56 -73.01 -52.25
N GLY A 115 1.33 -71.94 -52.19
CA GLY A 115 1.50 -71.16 -50.97
C GLY A 115 2.52 -71.77 -49.99
N ARG A 116 3.29 -72.74 -50.34
CA ARG A 116 4.32 -73.36 -49.48
C ARG A 116 5.59 -72.57 -49.56
N GLU A 117 6.20 -72.32 -48.43
CA GLU A 117 7.43 -71.54 -48.31
C GLU A 117 8.64 -72.25 -48.94
N LEU A 118 9.34 -71.60 -49.86
CA LEU A 118 10.52 -72.04 -50.52
C LEU A 118 11.80 -71.55 -49.84
N ILE A 119 11.82 -70.34 -49.44
CA ILE A 119 12.97 -69.69 -48.78
C ILE A 119 12.53 -68.46 -47.97
N VAL A 120 13.28 -68.16 -46.91
CA VAL A 120 13.27 -66.90 -46.18
C VAL A 120 14.60 -66.18 -46.30
N VAL A 121 14.61 -65.00 -46.79
CA VAL A 121 15.78 -64.12 -46.89
C VAL A 121 15.65 -62.96 -45.89
N GLY A 122 16.57 -62.87 -44.96
CA GLY A 122 16.53 -61.86 -43.91
C GLY A 122 17.90 -61.35 -43.51
N PRO A 123 18.00 -60.46 -42.53
CA PRO A 123 19.26 -59.86 -42.08
C PRO A 123 20.23 -60.89 -41.44
N ASP A 124 19.70 -61.96 -40.87
CA ASP A 124 20.46 -63.01 -40.20
C ASP A 124 21.03 -64.05 -41.17
N GLY A 125 20.92 -63.80 -42.47
CA GLY A 125 21.28 -64.74 -43.53
C GLY A 125 20.12 -65.67 -43.94
N PRO A 126 20.31 -66.55 -44.94
CA PRO A 126 19.28 -67.38 -45.40
C PRO A 126 18.95 -68.48 -44.37
N ALA A 127 17.75 -68.44 -43.86
CA ALA A 127 17.20 -69.60 -43.17
C ALA A 127 16.63 -70.50 -44.24
N SER A 128 17.35 -71.62 -44.56
CA SER A 128 16.71 -72.68 -45.42
C SER A 128 15.48 -73.15 -44.71
N ALA A 129 14.35 -73.20 -45.45
CA ALA A 129 13.11 -73.76 -44.96
C ALA A 129 13.35 -75.20 -44.57
N SER A 130 13.70 -75.45 -43.31
CA SER A 130 13.98 -76.87 -42.86
C SER A 130 12.69 -77.64 -42.66
N THR A 131 11.55 -77.05 -42.80
CA THR A 131 10.22 -77.69 -42.92
C THR A 131 9.34 -76.75 -43.76
N ALA A 132 8.86 -77.24 -44.92
CA ALA A 132 7.84 -76.55 -45.74
C ALA A 132 6.62 -76.23 -44.86
N SER A 133 6.57 -75.07 -44.31
CA SER A 133 5.50 -74.60 -43.42
C SER A 133 4.45 -73.89 -44.24
N ASP A 134 3.18 -74.37 -44.15
CA ASP A 134 2.03 -73.67 -44.72
C ASP A 134 1.64 -72.37 -43.98
N THR A 135 2.64 -71.70 -43.47
CA THR A 135 2.52 -70.58 -42.52
C THR A 135 1.66 -69.43 -43.05
N PHE A 136 1.64 -69.19 -44.36
CA PHE A 136 0.93 -68.07 -44.99
C PHE A 136 -0.31 -68.50 -45.79
N VAL A 137 -0.61 -69.81 -45.91
CA VAL A 137 -1.76 -70.30 -46.67
C VAL A 137 -3.11 -69.78 -46.13
N PRO A 138 -3.28 -69.60 -44.83
CA PRO A 138 -4.53 -69.04 -44.28
C PRO A 138 -4.73 -67.54 -44.54
N GLU A 139 -3.74 -66.84 -45.02
CA GLU A 139 -3.77 -65.36 -45.13
C GLU A 139 -4.56 -64.94 -46.39
N PRO A 140 -5.69 -64.21 -46.27
CA PRO A 140 -6.52 -63.83 -47.43
C PRO A 140 -5.75 -63.05 -48.50
N ALA A 141 -4.77 -62.24 -48.08
CA ALA A 141 -3.93 -61.44 -48.97
C ALA A 141 -3.02 -62.30 -49.85
N VAL A 142 -2.49 -63.44 -49.31
CA VAL A 142 -1.70 -64.41 -50.05
C VAL A 142 -2.58 -65.22 -50.97
N ALA A 143 -3.73 -65.66 -50.52
CA ALA A 143 -4.73 -66.37 -51.34
C ALA A 143 -5.20 -65.53 -52.54
N ALA A 144 -5.42 -64.21 -52.35
CA ALA A 144 -5.78 -63.27 -53.42
C ALA A 144 -4.67 -63.16 -54.49
N VAL A 145 -3.40 -63.09 -54.06
CA VAL A 145 -2.27 -63.13 -55.04
C VAL A 145 -2.20 -64.42 -55.80
N LEU A 146 -2.33 -65.57 -55.15
CA LEU A 146 -2.31 -66.90 -55.79
C LEU A 146 -3.46 -67.09 -56.79
N ALA A 147 -4.64 -66.53 -56.46
CA ALA A 147 -5.80 -66.53 -57.38
C ALA A 147 -5.62 -65.56 -58.58
N GLY A 148 -4.53 -64.73 -58.57
CA GLY A 148 -4.31 -63.73 -59.60
C GLY A 148 -5.24 -62.52 -59.50
N THR A 149 -5.81 -62.27 -58.31
CA THR A 149 -6.73 -61.15 -58.09
C THR A 149 -6.04 -59.84 -58.33
N ILE A 150 -6.71 -58.95 -59.03
CA ILE A 150 -6.25 -57.53 -59.22
C ILE A 150 -7.37 -56.63 -58.71
N ASP A 151 -7.05 -55.79 -57.73
CA ASP A 151 -7.96 -54.77 -57.22
C ASP A 151 -7.73 -53.42 -57.88
N ALA A 152 -8.44 -52.39 -57.45
CA ALA A 152 -8.27 -51.03 -57.95
C ALA A 152 -6.86 -50.40 -57.64
N GLN A 153 -6.10 -51.05 -56.76
CA GLN A 153 -4.72 -50.66 -56.42
C GLN A 153 -3.64 -51.53 -57.08
N GLY A 154 -4.06 -52.55 -57.81
CA GLY A 154 -3.20 -53.51 -58.51
C GLY A 154 -3.22 -54.94 -57.89
N ASP A 155 -2.12 -55.68 -58.12
CA ASP A 155 -1.98 -57.12 -57.78
C ASP A 155 -1.15 -57.34 -56.47
N LYS A 156 -1.04 -56.36 -55.66
CA LYS A 156 -0.29 -56.43 -54.38
C LYS A 156 -1.21 -56.13 -53.20
N PHE A 157 -1.03 -56.83 -52.10
CA PHE A 157 -1.89 -56.74 -50.92
C PHE A 157 -1.07 -56.58 -49.69
N VAL A 158 -1.67 -56.11 -48.57
CA VAL A 158 -1.05 -55.87 -47.29
C VAL A 158 -1.87 -56.57 -46.18
N PHE A 159 -1.19 -57.09 -45.18
CA PHE A 159 -1.82 -57.64 -43.97
C PHE A 159 -0.92 -57.52 -42.74
N LEU A 160 -1.54 -57.63 -41.59
CA LEU A 160 -0.86 -57.67 -40.30
C LEU A 160 -0.89 -59.08 -39.73
N ARG A 161 0.23 -59.50 -39.15
CA ARG A 161 0.31 -60.73 -38.41
C ARG A 161 1.07 -60.58 -37.12
N THR A 162 0.54 -61.04 -36.01
CA THR A 162 1.20 -61.07 -34.72
C THR A 162 1.95 -62.40 -34.59
N GLU A 163 3.27 -62.28 -34.42
CA GLU A 163 4.18 -63.41 -34.24
C GLU A 163 4.75 -63.35 -32.80
N PRO A 164 5.43 -64.41 -32.32
CA PRO A 164 6.06 -64.40 -30.99
C PRO A 164 7.05 -63.22 -30.76
N THR A 165 7.64 -62.73 -31.85
CA THR A 165 8.59 -61.61 -31.85
C THR A 165 7.95 -60.24 -31.95
N GLY A 166 6.60 -60.15 -32.09
CA GLY A 166 5.83 -58.93 -32.23
C GLY A 166 4.96 -58.89 -33.47
N THR A 167 4.27 -57.78 -33.69
CA THR A 167 3.44 -57.59 -34.88
C THR A 167 4.28 -57.21 -36.09
N ILE A 168 4.11 -57.93 -37.20
CA ILE A 168 4.81 -57.69 -38.46
C ILE A 168 3.76 -57.22 -39.50
N LEU A 169 4.13 -56.19 -40.25
CA LEU A 169 3.39 -55.74 -41.42
C LEU A 169 3.98 -56.38 -42.65
N TYR A 170 3.09 -57.05 -43.39
CA TYR A 170 3.45 -57.81 -44.60
C TYR A 170 2.86 -57.19 -45.86
N TRP A 171 3.71 -57.05 -46.89
CA TRP A 171 3.29 -56.76 -48.28
C TRP A 171 3.50 -57.99 -49.14
N THR A 172 2.53 -58.31 -49.95
CA THR A 172 2.55 -59.53 -50.80
C THR A 172 2.31 -59.14 -52.26
N GLY A 173 2.98 -59.86 -53.17
CA GLY A 173 2.77 -59.67 -54.61
C GLY A 173 3.18 -60.88 -55.42
N PRO A 174 2.65 -61.03 -56.66
CA PRO A 174 2.87 -62.20 -57.49
C PRO A 174 4.29 -62.25 -58.08
N ILE A 175 4.81 -63.49 -58.13
CA ILE A 175 5.94 -63.83 -59.01
C ILE A 175 5.29 -64.51 -60.24
N ARG A 176 5.57 -63.93 -61.43
CA ARG A 176 4.86 -64.39 -62.68
C ARG A 176 5.88 -65.05 -63.63
N SER A 177 5.40 -66.04 -64.34
CA SER A 177 6.09 -66.63 -65.49
C SER A 177 6.12 -65.67 -66.68
N LEU A 178 6.93 -65.94 -67.67
CA LEU A 178 6.99 -65.20 -68.92
C LEU A 178 5.59 -65.10 -69.62
N ASN A 179 4.74 -66.00 -69.37
CA ASN A 179 3.36 -66.02 -69.90
C ASN A 179 2.33 -65.30 -69.04
N GLY A 180 2.80 -64.59 -67.98
CA GLY A 180 1.94 -63.84 -67.08
C GLY A 180 1.22 -64.67 -65.98
N GLN A 181 1.35 -65.99 -65.96
CA GLN A 181 0.75 -66.85 -64.94
C GLN A 181 1.46 -66.70 -63.60
N VAL A 182 0.71 -66.63 -62.48
CA VAL A 182 1.27 -66.63 -61.14
C VAL A 182 1.86 -67.99 -60.81
N ILE A 183 3.19 -68.01 -60.55
CA ILE A 183 3.95 -69.22 -60.23
C ILE A 183 4.46 -69.25 -58.80
N GLY A 184 4.30 -68.14 -58.07
CA GLY A 184 4.70 -67.99 -56.69
C GLY A 184 4.31 -66.63 -56.14
N VAL A 185 4.57 -66.43 -54.87
CA VAL A 185 4.25 -65.20 -54.16
C VAL A 185 5.49 -64.75 -53.41
N ALA A 186 5.81 -63.47 -53.53
CA ALA A 186 6.77 -62.76 -52.65
C ALA A 186 5.99 -62.12 -51.51
N VAL A 187 6.41 -62.39 -50.28
CA VAL A 187 5.84 -61.83 -49.06
C VAL A 187 6.95 -61.13 -48.32
N LEU A 188 6.92 -59.78 -48.23
CA LEU A 188 7.91 -58.94 -47.59
C LEU A 188 7.38 -58.49 -46.25
N GLY A 189 8.03 -58.88 -45.16
CA GLY A 189 7.69 -58.51 -43.77
C GLY A 189 8.59 -57.48 -43.16
N GLU A 190 8.01 -56.57 -42.44
CA GLU A 190 8.73 -55.57 -41.65
C GLU A 190 8.11 -55.46 -40.24
N PRO A 191 8.93 -55.57 -39.15
CA PRO A 191 8.42 -55.39 -37.79
C PRO A 191 7.77 -54.02 -37.62
N LEU A 192 6.55 -53.97 -37.10
CA LEU A 192 5.84 -52.75 -36.89
C LEU A 192 6.57 -51.83 -35.87
N SER A 193 7.35 -52.41 -34.95
CA SER A 193 8.20 -51.67 -34.01
C SER A 193 9.33 -50.90 -34.73
N ALA A 194 9.87 -51.47 -35.83
CA ALA A 194 10.87 -50.78 -36.63
C ALA A 194 10.28 -49.59 -37.39
N ILE A 195 9.07 -49.75 -37.94
CA ILE A 195 8.33 -48.67 -38.59
C ILE A 195 8.00 -47.57 -37.57
N ALA A 196 7.48 -47.94 -36.40
CA ALA A 196 7.20 -46.98 -35.32
C ALA A 196 8.44 -46.22 -34.86
N GLY A 197 9.59 -46.93 -34.70
CA GLY A 197 10.87 -46.36 -34.32
C GLY A 197 11.42 -45.37 -35.36
N SER A 198 11.27 -45.71 -36.67
CA SER A 198 11.70 -44.83 -37.76
C SER A 198 10.88 -43.53 -37.84
N ILE A 199 9.57 -43.61 -37.63
CA ILE A 199 8.69 -42.46 -37.61
C ILE A 199 9.03 -41.57 -36.38
N ARG A 200 9.19 -42.20 -35.20
CA ARG A 200 9.59 -41.45 -33.98
C ARG A 200 10.91 -40.69 -34.19
N SER A 201 11.90 -41.34 -34.80
CA SER A 201 13.23 -40.70 -35.02
C SER A 201 13.17 -39.54 -36.03
N SER A 202 12.19 -39.53 -36.94
CA SER A 202 12.04 -38.49 -37.95
C SER A 202 11.13 -37.33 -37.53
N GLY A 203 10.26 -37.52 -36.54
CA GLY A 203 9.20 -36.54 -36.22
C GLY A 203 9.10 -36.10 -34.77
N ALA A 204 9.93 -36.62 -33.87
CA ALA A 204 9.95 -36.24 -32.43
C ALA A 204 8.60 -36.50 -31.69
N ALA A 205 7.70 -37.28 -32.24
CA ALA A 205 6.43 -37.67 -31.62
C ALA A 205 6.44 -39.14 -31.29
N ASP A 206 5.80 -39.53 -30.20
CA ASP A 206 5.57 -40.93 -29.90
C ASP A 206 4.37 -41.47 -30.67
N LEU A 207 4.41 -42.77 -31.02
CA LEU A 207 3.35 -43.43 -31.80
C LEU A 207 2.87 -44.68 -31.12
N THR A 208 1.58 -44.92 -31.31
CA THR A 208 0.96 -46.21 -30.96
C THR A 208 0.09 -46.69 -32.11
N PHE A 209 0.36 -47.91 -32.56
CA PHE A 209 -0.50 -48.62 -33.51
C PHE A 209 -1.49 -49.50 -32.76
N TYR A 210 -2.74 -49.34 -33.10
CA TYR A 210 -3.85 -50.15 -32.56
C TYR A 210 -4.48 -51.00 -33.65
N GLY A 211 -4.88 -52.19 -33.32
CA GLY A 211 -5.67 -53.04 -34.20
C GLY A 211 -7.10 -52.54 -34.34
N SER A 212 -7.88 -53.20 -35.19
CA SER A 212 -9.28 -52.83 -35.48
C SER A 212 -10.20 -52.89 -34.27
N THR A 213 -9.87 -53.67 -33.24
CA THR A 213 -10.62 -53.78 -31.97
C THR A 213 -10.05 -52.87 -30.86
N GLY A 214 -9.04 -52.03 -31.17
CA GLY A 214 -8.42 -51.09 -30.23
C GLY A 214 -7.33 -51.70 -29.34
N GLN A 215 -6.92 -52.97 -29.57
CA GLN A 215 -5.78 -53.56 -28.89
C GLN A 215 -4.47 -52.88 -29.34
N VAL A 216 -3.51 -52.71 -28.45
CA VAL A 216 -2.19 -52.18 -28.77
C VAL A 216 -1.41 -53.22 -29.58
N LEU A 217 -0.98 -52.86 -30.77
CA LEU A 217 -0.07 -53.68 -31.60
C LEU A 217 1.38 -53.35 -31.31
N VAL A 218 1.71 -52.08 -31.29
CA VAL A 218 3.06 -51.54 -30.98
C VAL A 218 2.90 -50.13 -30.45
N SER A 219 3.74 -49.77 -29.50
CA SER A 219 3.86 -48.38 -29.01
C SER A 219 5.33 -48.01 -28.79
N THR A 220 5.67 -46.77 -29.06
CA THR A 220 6.98 -46.17 -28.68
C THR A 220 6.95 -45.60 -27.26
N LEU A 221 5.76 -45.50 -26.65
CA LEU A 221 5.57 -45.14 -25.26
C LEU A 221 5.90 -46.31 -24.34
N SER A 222 6.36 -46.02 -23.13
CA SER A 222 6.77 -47.02 -22.13
C SER A 222 5.60 -47.89 -21.63
N SER A 223 4.41 -47.33 -21.61
CA SER A 223 3.17 -48.03 -21.26
C SER A 223 2.00 -47.42 -22.01
N THR A 224 1.14 -48.25 -22.58
CA THR A 224 -0.03 -47.85 -23.36
C THR A 224 -1.21 -48.75 -23.03
N SER A 225 -2.39 -48.21 -22.88
CA SER A 225 -3.61 -48.97 -22.64
C SER A 225 -4.37 -49.25 -23.94
N VAL A 226 -5.20 -50.29 -23.91
CA VAL A 226 -6.18 -50.56 -24.96
C VAL A 226 -7.11 -49.36 -25.11
N LEU A 227 -7.51 -49.05 -26.36
CA LEU A 227 -8.44 -47.96 -26.61
C LEU A 227 -9.82 -48.25 -25.98
N PRO A 228 -10.38 -47.31 -25.21
CA PRO A 228 -11.74 -47.46 -24.69
C PRO A 228 -12.76 -47.59 -25.83
N GLY A 229 -13.75 -48.43 -25.66
CA GLY A 229 -14.81 -48.60 -26.66
C GLY A 229 -15.56 -47.33 -27.02
N THR A 230 -15.64 -46.37 -26.07
CA THR A 230 -16.18 -45.03 -26.29
C THR A 230 -15.35 -44.23 -27.28
N THR A 231 -14.01 -44.32 -27.20
CA THR A 231 -13.10 -43.66 -28.13
C THR A 231 -13.20 -44.24 -29.53
N LEU A 232 -13.29 -45.56 -29.63
CA LEU A 232 -13.49 -46.25 -30.91
C LEU A 232 -14.78 -45.82 -31.60
N GLY A 233 -15.87 -45.62 -30.84
CA GLY A 233 -17.16 -45.17 -31.37
C GLY A 233 -17.17 -43.71 -31.87
N MET A 234 -16.18 -42.91 -31.49
CA MET A 234 -16.04 -41.52 -31.92
C MET A 234 -15.27 -41.34 -33.23
N ILE A 235 -14.55 -42.39 -33.67
CA ILE A 235 -13.72 -42.33 -34.87
C ILE A 235 -14.61 -42.33 -36.11
N GLN A 236 -14.48 -41.26 -36.90
CA GLN A 236 -15.10 -41.15 -38.21
C GLN A 236 -14.00 -41.09 -39.27
N PRO A 237 -14.28 -41.61 -40.48
CA PRO A 237 -13.33 -41.43 -41.59
C PRO A 237 -12.95 -39.96 -41.75
N ASP A 238 -11.68 -39.70 -41.89
CA ASP A 238 -11.10 -38.35 -42.09
C ASP A 238 -11.27 -37.36 -40.91
N ARG A 239 -11.74 -37.82 -39.73
CA ARG A 239 -11.82 -36.99 -38.54
C ARG A 239 -11.00 -37.59 -37.40
N PRO A 240 -9.79 -37.09 -37.15
CA PRO A 240 -8.98 -37.58 -36.05
C PRO A 240 -9.61 -37.23 -34.70
N VAL A 241 -9.50 -38.13 -33.73
CA VAL A 241 -10.04 -38.01 -32.38
C VAL A 241 -8.91 -37.75 -31.41
N ARG A 242 -9.07 -36.75 -30.54
CA ARG A 242 -8.11 -36.46 -29.47
C ARG A 242 -8.52 -37.17 -28.20
N PHE A 243 -7.54 -37.72 -27.50
CA PHE A 243 -7.73 -38.23 -26.15
C PHE A 243 -6.47 -38.07 -25.33
N ASN A 244 -6.63 -38.06 -24.01
CA ASN A 244 -5.50 -37.97 -23.08
C ASN A 244 -5.15 -39.37 -22.60
N GLN A 245 -3.83 -39.65 -22.51
CA GLN A 245 -3.33 -40.83 -21.85
C GLN A 245 -2.15 -40.52 -20.95
N SER A 246 -1.84 -41.45 -20.04
CA SER A 246 -0.66 -41.35 -19.18
C SER A 246 0.26 -42.53 -19.46
N SER A 247 1.56 -42.23 -19.63
CA SER A 247 2.58 -43.26 -19.85
C SER A 247 3.83 -42.92 -19.03
N GLY A 248 4.31 -43.89 -18.23
CA GLY A 248 5.49 -43.69 -17.41
C GLY A 248 5.43 -42.49 -16.45
N GLY A 249 4.22 -42.13 -15.97
CA GLY A 249 4.01 -40.97 -15.07
C GLY A 249 3.96 -39.63 -15.80
N ARG A 250 4.00 -39.58 -17.12
CA ARG A 250 3.85 -38.38 -17.94
C ARG A 250 2.48 -38.36 -18.60
N ALA A 251 1.93 -37.17 -18.77
CA ALA A 251 0.65 -36.99 -19.47
C ALA A 251 0.93 -36.68 -20.94
N TYR A 252 0.19 -37.36 -21.80
CA TYR A 252 0.24 -37.20 -23.26
C TYR A 252 -1.14 -36.84 -23.80
N MET A 253 -1.15 -36.07 -24.85
CA MET A 253 -2.32 -35.85 -25.69
C MET A 253 -2.10 -36.59 -27.02
N ASP A 254 -3.00 -37.47 -27.34
CA ASP A 254 -2.93 -38.29 -28.52
C ASP A 254 -3.92 -37.81 -29.59
N LEU A 255 -3.48 -37.86 -30.82
CA LEU A 255 -4.34 -37.71 -32.01
C LEU A 255 -4.46 -39.03 -32.72
N LEU A 256 -5.62 -39.63 -32.60
CA LEU A 256 -5.96 -40.92 -33.17
C LEU A 256 -6.59 -40.76 -34.57
N SER A 257 -6.05 -41.44 -35.56
CA SER A 257 -6.54 -41.46 -36.93
C SER A 257 -6.67 -42.89 -37.46
N ASP A 258 -7.46 -43.07 -38.51
CA ASP A 258 -7.53 -44.33 -39.23
C ASP A 258 -6.17 -44.65 -39.85
N TRP A 259 -5.75 -45.91 -39.72
CA TRP A 259 -4.57 -46.41 -40.38
C TRP A 259 -5.00 -47.28 -41.57
N THR A 260 -4.84 -46.72 -42.75
CA THR A 260 -5.21 -47.37 -44.00
C THR A 260 -3.99 -47.53 -44.88
N MET A 261 -3.77 -48.70 -45.45
CA MET A 261 -2.81 -48.97 -46.51
C MET A 261 -3.52 -49.68 -47.67
N ARG A 262 -3.21 -49.30 -48.90
CA ARG A 262 -3.89 -49.81 -50.10
C ARG A 262 -5.41 -49.83 -49.97
N LYS A 263 -6.00 -48.77 -49.42
CA LYS A 263 -7.41 -48.58 -49.07
C LYS A 263 -8.00 -49.65 -48.12
N MET A 264 -7.16 -50.53 -47.60
CA MET A 264 -7.55 -51.46 -46.54
C MET A 264 -7.29 -50.82 -45.17
N ARG A 265 -8.30 -50.85 -44.31
CA ARG A 265 -8.14 -50.41 -42.92
C ARG A 265 -7.44 -51.48 -42.10
N LEU A 266 -6.21 -51.19 -41.65
CA LEU A 266 -5.42 -52.09 -40.81
C LEU A 266 -5.69 -51.90 -39.33
N GLY A 267 -6.16 -50.72 -38.96
CA GLY A 267 -6.42 -50.36 -37.57
C GLY A 267 -6.42 -48.85 -37.38
N TYR A 268 -5.77 -48.40 -36.32
CA TYR A 268 -5.65 -46.99 -36.01
C TYR A 268 -4.21 -46.66 -35.64
N VAL A 269 -3.82 -45.40 -35.87
CA VAL A 269 -2.54 -44.86 -35.41
C VAL A 269 -2.81 -43.65 -34.53
N ALA A 270 -2.22 -43.65 -33.36
CA ALA A 270 -2.19 -42.50 -32.45
C ALA A 270 -0.81 -41.88 -32.44
N VAL A 271 -0.77 -40.57 -32.60
CA VAL A 271 0.43 -39.76 -32.45
C VAL A 271 0.33 -39.00 -31.14
N ALA A 272 1.30 -39.16 -30.25
CA ALA A 272 1.31 -38.66 -28.90
C ALA A 272 2.36 -37.53 -28.71
N LEU A 273 1.95 -36.44 -28.11
CA LEU A 273 2.86 -35.38 -27.63
C LEU A 273 2.76 -35.23 -26.12
N ASP A 274 3.91 -35.07 -25.48
CA ASP A 274 4.03 -34.80 -24.03
C ASP A 274 3.45 -33.42 -23.68
N THR A 275 2.51 -33.38 -22.73
CA THR A 275 1.87 -32.15 -22.27
C THR A 275 2.65 -31.47 -21.14
N ALA A 276 3.74 -32.07 -20.65
CA ALA A 276 4.50 -31.53 -19.51
C ALA A 276 5.08 -30.14 -19.79
N GLN A 277 5.58 -29.90 -21.00
CA GLN A 277 6.10 -28.57 -21.38
C GLN A 277 5.00 -27.50 -21.41
N LEU A 278 3.81 -27.84 -21.92
CA LEU A 278 2.66 -26.96 -21.92
C LEU A 278 2.25 -26.61 -20.48
N GLN A 279 2.15 -27.62 -19.62
CA GLN A 279 1.78 -27.41 -18.21
C GLN A 279 2.81 -26.59 -17.46
N ALA A 280 4.11 -26.91 -17.59
CA ALA A 280 5.19 -26.16 -16.96
C ALA A 280 5.20 -24.68 -17.38
N GLY A 281 4.99 -24.39 -18.67
CA GLY A 281 4.89 -23.01 -19.17
C GLY A 281 3.71 -22.24 -18.56
N LEU A 282 2.55 -22.89 -18.45
CA LEU A 282 1.36 -22.30 -17.84
C LEU A 282 1.53 -22.06 -16.34
N ASP A 283 2.16 -22.98 -15.62
CA ASP A 283 2.41 -22.85 -14.18
C ASP A 283 3.46 -21.77 -13.90
N GLN A 284 4.48 -21.66 -14.72
CA GLN A 284 5.46 -20.57 -14.65
C GLN A 284 4.79 -19.20 -14.89
N LEU A 285 3.92 -19.10 -15.88
CA LEU A 285 3.15 -17.88 -16.13
C LEU A 285 2.28 -17.51 -14.93
N ARG A 286 1.55 -18.46 -14.36
CA ARG A 286 0.73 -18.25 -13.16
C ARG A 286 1.56 -17.73 -11.98
N LEU A 287 2.74 -18.31 -11.76
CA LEU A 287 3.64 -17.86 -10.70
C LEU A 287 4.12 -16.43 -10.94
N ILE A 288 4.53 -16.09 -12.16
CA ILE A 288 4.96 -14.73 -12.52
C ILE A 288 3.83 -13.72 -12.28
N LEU A 289 2.60 -14.03 -12.73
CA LEU A 289 1.45 -13.16 -12.54
C LEU A 289 1.13 -12.98 -11.04
N LEU A 290 1.18 -14.06 -10.26
CA LEU A 290 0.94 -14.01 -8.82
C LEU A 290 1.97 -13.11 -8.12
N ILE A 291 3.25 -13.25 -8.44
CA ILE A 291 4.31 -12.39 -7.88
C ILE A 291 4.08 -10.94 -8.29
N LEU A 292 3.81 -10.67 -9.57
CA LEU A 292 3.60 -9.33 -10.10
C LEU A 292 2.44 -8.62 -9.39
N PHE A 293 1.28 -9.27 -9.28
CA PHE A 293 0.10 -8.65 -8.66
C PHE A 293 0.23 -8.56 -7.13
N THR A 294 0.90 -9.51 -6.48
CA THR A 294 1.17 -9.43 -5.04
C THR A 294 2.11 -8.27 -4.72
N THR A 295 3.19 -8.09 -5.50
CA THR A 295 4.11 -6.96 -5.31
C THR A 295 3.44 -5.62 -5.61
N ALA A 296 2.60 -5.53 -6.65
CA ALA A 296 1.82 -4.34 -6.96
C ALA A 296 0.84 -3.99 -5.83
N ALA A 297 0.13 -4.98 -5.28
CA ALA A 297 -0.78 -4.79 -4.15
C ALA A 297 -0.05 -4.32 -2.89
N LEU A 298 1.11 -4.93 -2.57
CA LEU A 298 1.94 -4.52 -1.44
C LEU A 298 2.47 -3.09 -1.62
N MET A 299 2.97 -2.75 -2.80
CA MET A 299 3.42 -1.39 -3.12
C MET A 299 2.29 -0.37 -2.97
N THR A 300 1.10 -0.68 -3.48
CA THR A 300 -0.09 0.18 -3.34
C THR A 300 -0.48 0.38 -1.88
N LEU A 301 -0.43 -0.68 -1.08
CA LEU A 301 -0.69 -0.59 0.36
C LEU A 301 0.32 0.32 1.06
N VAL A 302 1.62 0.14 0.77
CA VAL A 302 2.69 0.97 1.36
C VAL A 302 2.53 2.44 0.97
N ILE A 303 2.31 2.72 -0.32
CA ILE A 303 2.07 4.09 -0.81
C ILE A 303 0.82 4.68 -0.14
N GLY A 304 -0.26 3.91 -0.05
CA GLY A 304 -1.49 4.33 0.63
C GLY A 304 -1.27 4.68 2.10
N LEU A 305 -0.48 3.89 2.83
CA LEU A 305 -0.15 4.17 4.24
C LEU A 305 0.72 5.42 4.40
N ILE A 306 1.69 5.64 3.49
CA ILE A 306 2.53 6.84 3.46
C ILE A 306 1.67 8.09 3.19
N LEU A 307 0.81 8.06 2.17
CA LEU A 307 -0.09 9.16 1.82
C LEU A 307 -1.04 9.51 2.96
N VAL A 308 -1.61 8.49 3.62
CA VAL A 308 -2.46 8.69 4.80
C VAL A 308 -1.67 9.35 5.93
N GLY A 309 -0.41 8.94 6.15
CA GLY A 309 0.48 9.57 7.14
C GLY A 309 0.78 11.03 6.80
N ALA A 310 1.07 11.31 5.54
CA ALA A 310 1.41 12.66 5.05
C ALA A 310 0.23 13.64 5.05
N ILE A 311 -0.99 13.17 4.84
CA ILE A 311 -2.18 14.04 4.74
C ILE A 311 -3.00 14.04 6.03
N SER A 312 -3.39 12.85 6.54
CA SER A 312 -4.34 12.77 7.66
C SER A 312 -3.78 13.26 8.98
N ARG A 313 -2.49 13.05 9.26
CA ARG A 313 -1.89 13.49 10.52
C ARG A 313 -1.84 15.02 10.64
N PRO A 314 -1.26 15.76 9.67
CA PRO A 314 -1.25 17.22 9.73
C PRO A 314 -2.65 17.84 9.77
N VAL A 315 -3.60 17.30 9.02
CA VAL A 315 -4.99 17.78 9.04
C VAL A 315 -5.63 17.58 10.42
N GLN A 316 -5.43 16.42 11.06
CA GLN A 316 -5.95 16.19 12.42
C GLN A 316 -5.30 17.12 13.45
N GLN A 317 -3.99 17.39 13.33
CA GLN A 317 -3.30 18.32 14.20
C GLN A 317 -3.80 19.75 13.99
N LEU A 318 -4.07 20.15 12.75
CA LEU A 318 -4.65 21.45 12.44
C LEU A 318 -6.06 21.59 13.03
N VAL A 319 -6.91 20.56 12.90
CA VAL A 319 -8.25 20.55 13.51
C VAL A 319 -8.16 20.66 15.03
N GLY A 320 -7.26 19.90 15.66
CA GLY A 320 -7.04 19.98 17.11
C GLY A 320 -6.57 21.37 17.58
N ALA A 321 -5.66 22.01 16.81
CA ALA A 321 -5.23 23.37 17.10
C ALA A 321 -6.39 24.38 16.93
N MET A 322 -7.24 24.20 15.90
CA MET A 322 -8.44 25.04 15.71
C MET A 322 -9.45 24.89 16.85
N GLU A 323 -9.69 23.66 17.31
CA GLU A 323 -10.59 23.40 18.45
C GLU A 323 -10.05 24.02 19.75
N ALA A 324 -8.74 23.95 20.00
CA ALA A 324 -8.11 24.55 21.16
C ALA A 324 -8.20 26.10 21.13
N VAL A 325 -7.92 26.72 19.96
CA VAL A 325 -8.06 28.17 19.76
C VAL A 325 -9.53 28.61 19.92
N ALA A 326 -10.48 27.84 19.40
CA ALA A 326 -11.91 28.09 19.60
C ALA A 326 -12.33 27.97 21.07
N GLY A 327 -11.63 27.15 21.86
CA GLY A 327 -11.78 27.03 23.31
C GLY A 327 -11.09 28.12 24.11
N GLY A 328 -10.39 29.06 23.45
CA GLY A 328 -9.72 30.19 24.08
C GLY A 328 -8.21 30.04 24.28
N ASP A 329 -7.62 28.89 23.93
CA ASP A 329 -6.17 28.69 24.01
C ASP A 329 -5.49 29.21 22.72
N LEU A 330 -5.12 30.49 22.76
CA LEU A 330 -4.49 31.19 21.64
C LEU A 330 -3.00 30.86 21.48
N ASP A 331 -2.39 30.08 22.38
CA ASP A 331 -0.99 29.70 22.29
C ASP A 331 -0.73 28.51 21.36
N GLN A 332 -1.78 27.83 20.97
CA GLN A 332 -1.70 26.67 20.07
C GLN A 332 -1.24 27.06 18.66
N ARG A 333 -0.41 26.20 18.09
CA ARG A 333 0.11 26.37 16.74
C ARG A 333 -0.14 25.10 15.91
N ALA A 334 -0.52 25.31 14.66
CA ALA A 334 -0.67 24.24 13.68
C ALA A 334 0.69 23.90 13.04
N PRO A 335 0.88 22.64 12.59
CA PRO A 335 2.06 22.27 11.81
C PRO A 335 2.13 23.08 10.51
N ALA A 336 3.28 23.74 10.28
CA ALA A 336 3.50 24.62 9.13
C ALA A 336 4.75 24.24 8.31
N GLY A 337 5.36 23.08 8.60
CA GLY A 337 6.64 22.65 8.00
C GLY A 337 6.54 22.08 6.59
N SER A 338 5.33 21.70 6.11
CA SER A 338 5.16 21.21 4.74
C SER A 338 5.18 22.35 3.72
N SER A 339 5.71 22.08 2.52
CA SER A 339 5.73 23.03 1.40
C SER A 339 4.45 22.96 0.52
N ASP A 340 3.51 22.09 0.84
CA ASP A 340 2.23 21.89 0.15
C ASP A 340 1.12 22.82 0.71
N GLU A 341 -0.10 22.60 0.22
CA GLU A 341 -1.30 23.35 0.63
C GLU A 341 -1.62 23.17 2.13
N ILE A 342 -1.27 22.02 2.71
CA ILE A 342 -1.50 21.76 4.14
C ILE A 342 -0.56 22.61 4.99
N GLY A 343 0.72 22.68 4.62
CA GLY A 343 1.67 23.56 5.30
C GLY A 343 1.33 25.04 5.10
N TYR A 344 0.82 25.42 3.92
CA TYR A 344 0.32 26.78 3.69
C TYR A 344 -0.87 27.09 4.60
N LEU A 345 -1.83 26.21 4.73
CA LEU A 345 -2.99 26.36 5.62
C LEU A 345 -2.55 26.49 7.09
N GLY A 346 -1.57 25.69 7.51
CA GLY A 346 -0.97 25.80 8.85
C GLY A 346 -0.34 27.17 9.10
N ARG A 347 0.40 27.71 8.13
CA ARG A 347 0.99 29.07 8.22
C ARG A 347 -0.07 30.16 8.34
N VAL A 348 -1.11 30.09 7.50
CA VAL A 348 -2.23 31.07 7.52
C VAL A 348 -2.97 31.00 8.86
N PHE A 349 -3.23 29.79 9.36
CA PHE A 349 -3.83 29.59 10.67
C PHE A 349 -2.98 30.22 11.79
N ASN A 350 -1.67 29.97 11.80
CA ASN A 350 -0.76 30.51 12.80
C ASN A 350 -0.69 32.06 12.73
N LEU A 351 -0.74 32.62 11.52
CA LEU A 351 -0.81 34.07 11.32
C LEU A 351 -2.12 34.64 11.89
N MET A 352 -3.23 33.97 11.61
CA MET A 352 -4.54 34.38 12.15
C MET A 352 -4.55 34.31 13.68
N THR A 353 -4.04 33.25 14.28
CA THR A 353 -3.96 33.08 15.73
C THR A 353 -3.07 34.14 16.37
N ALA A 354 -1.91 34.44 15.77
CA ALA A 354 -1.03 35.52 16.24
C ALA A 354 -1.73 36.89 16.18
N GLY A 355 -2.42 37.20 15.08
CA GLY A 355 -3.21 38.43 14.95
C GLY A 355 -4.37 38.51 15.95
N LEU A 356 -5.02 37.38 16.27
CA LEU A 356 -6.05 37.34 17.29
C LEU A 356 -5.48 37.58 18.68
N GLN A 357 -4.32 36.97 19.00
CA GLN A 357 -3.58 37.21 20.25
C GLN A 357 -3.21 38.67 20.45
N GLU A 358 -2.64 39.28 19.39
CA GLU A 358 -2.29 40.71 19.39
C GLU A 358 -3.51 41.60 19.61
N LYS A 359 -4.62 41.31 18.93
CA LYS A 359 -5.87 42.06 19.07
C LYS A 359 -6.49 41.92 20.47
N THR A 360 -6.44 40.73 21.05
CA THR A 360 -6.92 40.49 22.41
C THR A 360 -6.09 41.28 23.42
N GLN A 361 -4.76 41.24 23.30
CA GLN A 361 -3.87 42.01 24.18
C GLN A 361 -4.09 43.51 24.02
N ALA A 362 -4.16 44.02 22.79
CA ALA A 362 -4.40 45.45 22.55
C ALA A 362 -5.75 45.92 23.11
N LEU A 363 -6.77 45.05 23.08
CA LEU A 363 -8.07 45.32 23.66
C LEU A 363 -8.00 45.38 25.20
N GLU A 364 -7.29 44.46 25.86
CA GLU A 364 -7.04 44.48 27.30
C GLU A 364 -6.28 45.75 27.72
N ASP A 365 -5.24 46.10 26.98
CA ASP A 365 -4.46 47.32 27.25
C ASP A 365 -5.32 48.57 27.09
N THR A 366 -6.22 48.60 26.09
CA THR A 366 -7.15 49.71 25.87
C THR A 366 -8.16 49.84 27.01
N TYR A 367 -8.73 48.72 27.43
CA TYR A 367 -9.63 48.73 28.60
C TYR A 367 -8.94 49.14 29.87
N PHE A 368 -7.70 48.66 30.10
CA PHE A 368 -6.93 49.05 31.27
C PHE A 368 -6.64 50.55 31.26
N ALA A 369 -6.20 51.11 30.14
CA ALA A 369 -5.95 52.54 29.99
C ALA A 369 -7.21 53.39 30.25
N ALA A 370 -8.39 52.90 29.81
CA ALA A 370 -9.66 53.59 30.09
C ALA A 370 -10.01 53.56 31.59
N ILE A 371 -9.85 52.43 32.27
CA ILE A 371 -10.11 52.31 33.71
C ILE A 371 -9.06 53.14 34.50
N GLU A 372 -7.82 53.15 34.11
CA GLU A 372 -6.76 54.01 34.72
C GLU A 372 -7.10 55.48 34.55
N ALA A 373 -7.61 55.88 33.38
CA ALA A 373 -8.04 57.29 33.19
C ALA A 373 -9.24 57.65 34.10
N LEU A 374 -10.17 56.72 34.34
CA LEU A 374 -11.23 56.90 35.31
C LEU A 374 -10.71 57.02 36.75
N ALA A 375 -9.74 56.15 37.12
CA ALA A 375 -9.10 56.24 38.44
C ALA A 375 -8.39 57.59 38.64
N ARG A 376 -7.65 58.07 37.64
CA ARG A 376 -7.04 59.41 37.67
C ARG A 376 -8.10 60.53 37.77
N ALA A 377 -9.24 60.38 37.15
CA ALA A 377 -10.32 61.38 37.28
C ALA A 377 -10.94 61.39 38.69
N ILE A 378 -10.96 60.24 39.38
CA ILE A 378 -11.37 60.11 40.78
C ILE A 378 -10.33 60.74 41.69
N ASP A 379 -9.03 60.46 41.47
CA ASP A 379 -7.92 61.10 42.18
C ASP A 379 -7.94 62.63 42.04
N ALA A 380 -8.26 63.16 40.83
CA ALA A 380 -8.42 64.57 40.60
C ALA A 380 -9.65 65.20 41.31
N ARG A 381 -10.66 64.38 41.67
CA ARG A 381 -11.84 64.80 42.47
C ARG A 381 -11.49 64.91 43.95
N ASP A 382 -10.49 64.12 44.44
CA ASP A 382 -9.89 64.24 45.74
C ASP A 382 -8.66 65.17 45.61
N PRO A 383 -8.68 66.44 46.10
CA PRO A 383 -7.69 67.45 45.78
C PRO A 383 -6.25 67.08 46.23
N TYR A 384 -6.08 65.98 46.93
CA TYR A 384 -4.83 65.59 47.59
C TYR A 384 -4.18 64.34 47.04
N THR A 385 -4.80 63.74 46.06
CA THR A 385 -4.36 62.43 45.53
C THR A 385 -3.77 62.49 44.11
N TYR A 386 -3.51 63.72 43.58
CA TYR A 386 -2.93 63.81 42.23
C TYR A 386 -1.56 63.13 42.18
N GLY A 387 -1.44 62.15 41.27
CA GLY A 387 -0.23 61.31 41.10
C GLY A 387 0.03 60.31 42.22
N HIS A 388 -0.81 60.23 43.26
CA HIS A 388 -0.71 59.26 44.36
C HIS A 388 -0.67 57.82 43.87
N SER A 389 -1.67 57.39 43.12
CA SER A 389 -1.76 55.99 42.61
C SER A 389 -0.52 55.59 41.79
N ALA A 390 0.03 56.50 40.99
CA ALA A 390 1.25 56.23 40.22
C ALA A 390 2.50 56.10 41.12
N ARG A 391 2.61 56.94 42.17
CA ARG A 391 3.71 56.85 43.16
C ARG A 391 3.61 55.55 43.96
N VAL A 392 2.41 55.21 44.45
CA VAL A 392 2.16 53.96 45.18
C VAL A 392 2.50 52.73 44.32
N ALA A 393 2.16 52.75 43.03
CA ALA A 393 2.55 51.67 42.10
C ALA A 393 4.06 51.55 41.96
N ALA A 394 4.77 52.70 41.81
CA ALA A 394 6.23 52.67 41.68
C ALA A 394 6.91 52.18 42.99
N TYR A 395 6.44 52.62 44.15
CA TYR A 395 6.96 52.15 45.44
C TYR A 395 6.69 50.67 45.65
N SER A 396 5.47 50.20 45.34
CA SER A 396 5.11 48.79 45.45
C SER A 396 6.01 47.89 44.62
N LEU A 397 6.37 48.32 43.40
CA LEU A 397 7.26 47.53 42.51
C LEU A 397 8.69 47.49 43.05
N GLU A 398 9.22 48.56 43.60
CA GLU A 398 10.56 48.55 44.21
C GLU A 398 10.64 47.66 45.45
N ILE A 399 9.62 47.67 46.31
CA ILE A 399 9.52 46.77 47.47
C ILE A 399 9.38 45.32 46.99
N ALA A 400 8.57 45.06 45.95
CA ALA A 400 8.39 43.78 45.36
C ALA A 400 9.69 43.20 44.74
N ASP A 401 10.53 44.06 44.16
CA ASP A 401 11.83 43.68 43.63
C ASP A 401 12.80 43.21 44.71
N GLU A 402 12.82 43.86 45.87
CA GLU A 402 13.64 43.45 47.03
C GLU A 402 13.20 42.10 47.59
N LEU A 403 11.88 41.85 47.61
CA LEU A 403 11.29 40.60 48.07
C LEU A 403 11.40 39.45 47.06
N GLY A 404 11.99 39.68 45.88
CA GLY A 404 12.01 38.70 44.80
C GLY A 404 10.60 38.27 44.34
N PHE A 405 9.63 39.20 44.40
CA PHE A 405 8.24 38.90 44.05
C PHE A 405 8.12 38.44 42.60
N PRO A 406 7.40 37.33 42.30
CA PRO A 406 7.36 36.73 40.97
C PRO A 406 7.00 37.75 39.88
N ARG A 407 7.76 37.73 38.79
CA ARG A 407 7.58 38.65 37.66
C ARG A 407 6.17 38.63 37.09
N GLU A 408 5.59 37.44 37.04
CA GLU A 408 4.25 37.19 36.52
C GLU A 408 3.16 37.87 37.36
N ARG A 409 3.42 38.10 38.65
CA ARG A 409 2.48 38.73 39.57
C ARG A 409 2.68 40.23 39.72
N ARG A 410 3.78 40.79 39.19
CA ARG A 410 4.08 42.22 39.30
C ARG A 410 3.06 43.11 38.61
N GLU A 411 2.58 42.64 37.44
CA GLU A 411 1.56 43.39 36.70
C GLU A 411 0.23 43.47 37.48
N GLY A 412 -0.17 42.38 38.15
CA GLY A 412 -1.30 42.38 39.08
C GLY A 412 -1.12 43.36 40.24
N LEU A 413 0.09 43.43 40.85
CA LEU A 413 0.41 44.39 41.90
C LEU A 413 0.38 45.85 41.38
N ARG A 414 0.97 46.11 40.20
CA ARG A 414 0.94 47.42 39.55
C ARG A 414 -0.49 47.91 39.31
N ARG A 415 -1.32 47.05 38.74
CA ARG A 415 -2.75 47.34 38.47
C ARG A 415 -3.51 47.55 39.78
N ALA A 416 -3.25 46.75 40.82
CA ALA A 416 -3.85 46.91 42.12
C ALA A 416 -3.49 48.29 42.74
N ALA A 417 -2.22 48.67 42.65
CA ALA A 417 -1.76 49.96 43.19
C ALA A 417 -2.36 51.17 42.45
N LEU A 418 -2.52 51.06 41.12
CA LEU A 418 -3.15 52.12 40.32
C LEU A 418 -4.64 52.27 40.59
N LEU A 419 -5.31 51.18 41.00
CA LEU A 419 -6.78 51.11 41.11
C LEU A 419 -7.31 50.93 42.53
N HIS A 420 -6.41 50.87 43.58
CA HIS A 420 -6.82 50.52 44.93
C HIS A 420 -7.94 51.44 45.47
N ASP A 421 -7.84 52.71 45.10
CA ASP A 421 -8.74 53.78 45.54
C ASP A 421 -9.94 54.06 44.61
N ILE A 422 -10.10 53.28 43.50
CA ILE A 422 -11.17 53.53 42.51
C ILE A 422 -12.58 53.56 43.11
N GLY A 423 -12.76 52.82 44.21
CA GLY A 423 -14.08 52.77 44.91
C GLY A 423 -14.45 54.10 45.63
N LYS A 424 -13.55 55.06 45.76
CA LYS A 424 -13.85 56.40 46.23
C LYS A 424 -14.89 57.12 45.38
N ILE A 425 -15.13 56.67 44.15
CA ILE A 425 -16.24 57.16 43.32
C ILE A 425 -17.61 57.00 44.00
N GLY A 426 -17.76 55.98 44.85
CA GLY A 426 -18.99 55.73 45.61
C GLY A 426 -19.08 56.49 46.92
N VAL A 427 -18.06 57.27 47.27
CA VAL A 427 -18.06 58.12 48.49
C VAL A 427 -18.61 59.49 48.16
N GLU A 428 -19.53 60.01 48.99
CA GLU A 428 -20.12 61.32 48.79
C GLU A 428 -19.11 62.47 48.91
N ASP A 429 -19.26 63.57 48.13
CA ASP A 429 -18.31 64.68 48.09
C ASP A 429 -18.09 65.35 49.44
N HIS A 430 -19.15 65.46 50.25
CA HIS A 430 -19.06 66.09 51.54
C HIS A 430 -18.20 65.30 52.56
N VAL A 431 -18.09 63.97 52.35
CA VAL A 431 -17.22 63.08 53.12
C VAL A 431 -15.79 63.10 52.54
N LEU A 432 -15.67 62.91 51.22
CA LEU A 432 -14.38 62.81 50.51
C LEU A 432 -13.59 64.09 50.62
N ARG A 433 -14.23 65.25 50.54
CA ARG A 433 -13.59 66.59 50.54
C ARG A 433 -13.62 67.34 51.88
N LYS A 434 -14.03 66.66 52.95
CA LYS A 434 -14.12 67.29 54.27
C LYS A 434 -12.79 67.76 54.79
N ALA A 435 -12.68 69.06 55.10
CA ALA A 435 -11.46 69.69 55.60
C ALA A 435 -11.22 69.44 57.09
N GLY A 436 -11.76 68.40 57.70
CA GLY A 436 -11.59 68.08 59.12
C GLY A 436 -11.73 66.59 59.41
N ALA A 437 -11.64 66.18 60.65
CA ALA A 437 -11.81 64.80 61.05
C ALA A 437 -13.20 64.30 60.66
N LEU A 438 -13.26 63.10 60.14
CA LEU A 438 -14.53 62.38 59.82
C LEU A 438 -15.22 61.98 61.13
N ASN A 439 -16.55 62.18 61.22
CA ASN A 439 -17.33 61.57 62.29
C ASN A 439 -17.49 60.08 62.08
N TYR A 440 -18.08 59.35 63.00
CA TYR A 440 -18.24 57.87 62.92
C TYR A 440 -18.98 57.38 61.67
N ALA A 441 -20.05 58.04 61.28
CA ALA A 441 -20.83 57.69 60.10
C ALA A 441 -20.07 57.94 58.80
N GLU A 442 -19.39 59.09 58.69
CA GLU A 442 -18.54 59.47 57.56
C GLU A 442 -17.32 58.56 57.43
N ALA A 443 -16.65 58.21 58.56
CA ALA A 443 -15.56 57.25 58.57
C ALA A 443 -15.99 55.85 58.13
N ARG A 444 -17.19 55.42 58.49
CA ARG A 444 -17.76 54.17 58.00
C ARG A 444 -17.98 54.21 56.49
N GLN A 445 -18.56 55.28 55.94
CA GLN A 445 -18.76 55.46 54.51
C GLN A 445 -17.43 55.48 53.78
N MET A 446 -16.41 56.14 54.28
CA MET A 446 -15.07 56.13 53.70
C MET A 446 -14.47 54.73 53.69
N ARG A 447 -14.67 53.91 54.74
CA ARG A 447 -14.17 52.52 54.82
C ARG A 447 -14.84 51.57 53.86
N GLU A 448 -15.92 51.96 53.17
CA GLU A 448 -16.58 51.12 52.18
C GLU A 448 -15.92 51.13 50.81
N HIS A 449 -15.03 52.12 50.50
CA HIS A 449 -14.40 52.25 49.17
C HIS A 449 -13.65 50.97 48.70
N PRO A 450 -12.96 50.18 49.53
CA PRO A 450 -12.28 48.98 49.06
C PRO A 450 -13.28 47.94 48.57
N VAL A 451 -14.45 47.83 49.24
CA VAL A 451 -15.53 46.91 48.87
C VAL A 451 -16.21 47.39 47.59
N ILE A 452 -16.48 48.69 47.47
CA ILE A 452 -17.06 49.31 46.28
C ILE A 452 -16.13 49.08 45.08
N GLY A 453 -14.84 49.39 45.21
CA GLY A 453 -13.84 49.19 44.14
C GLY A 453 -13.73 47.74 43.68
N HIS A 454 -13.71 46.82 44.62
CA HIS A 454 -13.78 45.40 44.33
C HIS A 454 -15.06 45.01 43.57
N GLN A 455 -16.20 45.48 44.02
CA GLN A 455 -17.49 45.18 43.38
C GLN A 455 -17.57 45.71 41.93
N MET A 456 -17.00 46.89 41.67
CA MET A 456 -16.96 47.49 40.33
C MET A 456 -16.08 46.70 39.35
N LEU A 457 -15.02 46.09 39.81
CA LEU A 457 -14.00 45.48 38.97
C LEU A 457 -13.99 43.95 38.99
N LYS A 458 -14.78 43.27 39.83
CA LYS A 458 -14.79 41.82 40.02
C LYS A 458 -15.06 41.00 38.75
N ASP A 459 -15.86 41.53 37.82
CA ASP A 459 -16.26 40.88 36.61
C ASP A 459 -15.34 41.18 35.41
N VAL A 460 -14.26 41.92 35.64
CA VAL A 460 -13.24 42.25 34.63
C VAL A 460 -12.14 41.18 34.63
N PRO A 461 -12.06 40.29 33.60
CA PRO A 461 -11.21 39.09 33.63
C PRO A 461 -9.74 39.37 33.86
N PHE A 462 -9.16 40.36 33.19
CA PHE A 462 -7.72 40.70 33.28
C PHE A 462 -7.33 41.43 34.58
N LEU A 463 -8.29 41.81 35.44
CA LEU A 463 -8.06 42.43 36.75
C LEU A 463 -8.15 41.43 37.92
N GLN A 464 -8.45 40.16 37.68
CA GLN A 464 -8.66 39.14 38.72
C GLN A 464 -7.45 39.06 39.71
N SER A 465 -6.23 39.14 39.18
CA SER A 465 -5.01 39.13 39.98
C SER A 465 -4.82 40.37 40.86
N SER A 466 -5.52 41.48 40.57
CA SER A 466 -5.44 42.75 41.27
C SER A 466 -6.52 42.96 42.35
N LEU A 467 -7.61 42.20 42.26
CA LEU A 467 -8.80 42.37 43.09
C LEU A 467 -8.52 42.29 44.60
N SER A 468 -7.61 41.40 45.02
CA SER A 468 -7.25 41.30 46.43
C SER A 468 -6.52 42.53 46.93
N GLY A 469 -5.68 43.18 46.11
CA GLY A 469 -5.06 44.45 46.43
C GLY A 469 -6.08 45.56 46.59
N ILE A 470 -7.05 45.64 45.69
CA ILE A 470 -8.10 46.64 45.71
C ILE A 470 -9.00 46.49 46.94
N ARG A 471 -9.35 45.26 47.33
CA ARG A 471 -10.29 45.00 48.43
C ARG A 471 -9.62 45.16 49.80
N HIS A 472 -8.34 44.72 49.92
CA HIS A 472 -7.72 44.48 51.25
C HIS A 472 -6.57 45.41 51.58
N HIS A 473 -6.29 46.51 50.81
CA HIS A 473 -5.15 47.39 51.03
C HIS A 473 -5.17 48.12 52.40
N HIS A 474 -6.30 48.13 53.09
CA HIS A 474 -6.44 48.64 54.44
C HIS A 474 -6.47 47.55 55.52
N GLU A 475 -6.19 46.30 55.17
CA GLU A 475 -5.96 45.25 56.18
C GLU A 475 -4.63 45.48 56.90
N ARG A 476 -4.61 45.10 58.14
CA ARG A 476 -3.44 45.31 59.05
C ARG A 476 -2.88 43.96 59.45
N TRP A 477 -1.57 43.90 59.65
CA TRP A 477 -0.88 42.69 60.06
C TRP A 477 -1.43 42.11 61.37
N ASP A 478 -1.82 42.97 62.34
CA ASP A 478 -2.41 42.63 63.62
C ASP A 478 -3.89 42.19 63.53
N GLY A 479 -4.52 42.21 62.36
CA GLY A 479 -5.93 41.85 62.15
C GLY A 479 -6.94 42.95 62.55
N ALA A 480 -6.45 44.14 62.94
CA ALA A 480 -7.33 45.26 63.28
C ALA A 480 -7.76 46.11 62.08
N GLY A 481 -7.49 45.62 60.85
CA GLY A 481 -7.83 46.27 59.58
C GLY A 481 -9.27 46.11 59.13
N TYR A 482 -9.56 46.49 57.90
CA TYR A 482 -10.85 46.34 57.24
C TYR A 482 -10.69 46.07 55.74
N PRO A 483 -11.66 45.51 55.03
CA PRO A 483 -13.04 45.20 55.44
C PRO A 483 -13.22 43.80 56.07
N ASP A 484 -12.28 42.85 55.84
CA ASP A 484 -12.49 41.44 56.19
C ASP A 484 -11.72 41.03 57.45
N THR A 485 -10.96 41.96 58.09
CA THR A 485 -10.17 41.77 59.31
C THR A 485 -9.15 40.65 59.19
N LEU A 486 -8.49 40.57 58.03
CA LEU A 486 -7.41 39.63 57.77
C LEU A 486 -6.17 40.02 58.57
N GLY A 487 -5.46 39.01 59.14
CA GLY A 487 -4.24 39.23 59.90
C GLY A 487 -3.10 38.32 59.47
N GLY A 488 -1.86 38.75 59.68
CA GLY A 488 -0.67 37.98 59.42
C GLY A 488 -0.59 37.48 57.97
N GLU A 489 -0.26 36.21 57.79
CA GLU A 489 -0.07 35.59 56.51
C GLU A 489 -1.39 35.36 55.72
N ALA A 490 -2.56 35.52 56.34
CA ALA A 490 -3.85 35.51 55.65
C ALA A 490 -4.00 36.71 54.68
N ILE A 491 -3.23 37.81 54.90
CA ILE A 491 -3.16 38.92 53.98
C ILE A 491 -2.25 38.52 52.79
N PRO A 492 -2.74 38.54 51.55
CA PRO A 492 -1.89 38.24 50.38
C PRO A 492 -0.66 39.16 50.32
N MET A 493 0.49 38.61 49.89
CA MET A 493 1.77 39.37 49.85
C MET A 493 1.65 40.69 49.09
N GLN A 494 0.96 40.72 47.94
CA GLN A 494 0.75 41.94 47.16
C GLN A 494 -0.01 43.04 47.95
N VAL A 495 -0.91 42.66 48.87
CA VAL A 495 -1.64 43.58 49.72
C VAL A 495 -0.69 44.17 50.79
N ARG A 496 0.14 43.31 51.42
CA ARG A 496 1.11 43.72 52.42
C ARG A 496 2.10 44.74 51.83
N ILE A 497 2.57 44.51 50.58
CA ILE A 497 3.44 45.44 49.85
C ILE A 497 2.71 46.73 49.56
N LEU A 498 1.49 46.66 49.03
CA LEU A 498 0.68 47.82 48.69
C LEU A 498 0.40 48.70 49.91
N SER A 499 0.05 48.11 51.05
CA SER A 499 -0.25 48.84 52.28
C SER A 499 0.92 49.68 52.80
N VAL A 500 2.16 49.14 52.71
CA VAL A 500 3.38 49.92 53.11
C VAL A 500 3.60 51.07 52.11
N ALA A 501 3.47 50.79 50.82
CA ALA A 501 3.67 51.82 49.77
C ALA A 501 2.62 52.94 49.85
N ASP A 502 1.36 52.63 50.08
CA ASP A 502 0.24 53.57 50.25
C ASP A 502 0.51 54.49 51.47
N VAL A 503 0.81 53.87 52.61
CA VAL A 503 1.08 54.67 53.83
C VAL A 503 2.33 55.52 53.68
N PHE A 504 3.38 55.01 53.00
CA PHE A 504 4.59 55.86 52.76
C PHE A 504 4.25 57.08 51.90
N ASP A 505 3.46 56.95 50.85
CA ASP A 505 3.00 58.10 50.07
C ASP A 505 2.11 59.01 50.89
N ALA A 506 1.20 58.47 51.67
CA ALA A 506 0.30 59.20 52.51
C ALA A 506 1.05 60.05 53.61
N LEU A 507 2.16 59.53 54.11
CA LEU A 507 2.97 60.24 55.11
C LEU A 507 3.88 61.33 54.48
N THR A 508 4.38 61.11 53.31
CA THR A 508 5.30 62.01 52.59
C THR A 508 4.59 62.99 51.65
N SER A 509 3.27 63.00 51.56
CA SER A 509 2.46 63.95 50.77
C SER A 509 1.71 64.94 51.70
N ASP A 510 1.50 66.19 51.21
CA ASP A 510 0.72 67.17 51.92
C ASP A 510 -0.76 66.78 51.96
N ARG A 511 -1.39 66.91 53.12
CA ARG A 511 -2.85 66.65 53.31
C ARG A 511 -3.48 67.88 54.01
N PRO A 512 -4.81 68.07 53.89
CA PRO A 512 -5.51 69.31 54.38
C PRO A 512 -5.25 69.65 55.84
N TYR A 513 -5.00 68.62 56.62
CA TYR A 513 -4.87 68.73 58.05
C TYR A 513 -3.44 68.41 58.56
N ARG A 514 -2.51 68.11 57.63
CA ARG A 514 -1.17 67.70 57.98
C ARG A 514 -0.16 67.99 56.85
N GLN A 515 0.89 68.76 57.15
CA GLN A 515 1.98 68.88 56.20
C GLN A 515 2.73 67.56 56.04
N ALA A 516 3.36 67.36 54.86
CA ALA A 516 4.21 66.22 54.60
C ALA A 516 5.29 66.07 55.68
N MET A 517 5.42 64.82 56.15
CA MET A 517 6.56 64.51 57.04
C MET A 517 7.85 64.44 56.22
N SER A 518 9.00 64.65 56.93
CA SER A 518 10.29 64.30 56.30
C SER A 518 10.32 62.79 55.93
N THR A 519 11.10 62.45 54.96
CA THR A 519 11.26 61.06 54.54
C THR A 519 11.78 60.16 55.66
N GLU A 520 12.66 60.69 56.49
CA GLU A 520 13.27 60.04 57.67
C GLU A 520 12.20 59.73 58.75
N GLU A 521 11.33 60.72 59.01
CA GLU A 521 10.21 60.53 59.96
C GLU A 521 9.20 59.52 59.49
N ALA A 522 8.84 59.55 58.19
CA ALA A 522 7.91 58.58 57.59
C ALA A 522 8.47 57.15 57.65
N ILE A 523 9.73 56.95 57.32
CA ILE A 523 10.42 55.67 57.45
C ILE A 523 10.41 55.19 58.90
N SER A 524 10.81 56.02 59.83
CA SER A 524 10.82 55.70 61.27
C SER A 524 9.45 55.34 61.80
N GLN A 525 8.38 55.94 61.28
CA GLN A 525 6.99 55.61 61.64
C GLN A 525 6.55 54.25 61.09
N ILE A 526 6.87 53.95 59.83
CA ILE A 526 6.57 52.68 59.24
C ILE A 526 7.33 51.56 59.97
N SER A 527 8.63 51.76 60.29
CA SER A 527 9.44 50.77 61.01
C SER A 527 8.89 50.47 62.41
N ARG A 528 8.33 51.42 63.10
CA ARG A 528 7.70 51.22 64.42
C ARG A 528 6.41 50.43 64.38
N GLU A 529 5.73 50.52 63.27
CA GLU A 529 4.46 49.75 63.05
C GLU A 529 4.69 48.33 62.49
N ALA A 530 5.95 47.87 62.32
CA ALA A 530 6.28 46.53 61.93
C ALA A 530 5.77 45.53 62.98
N GLY A 531 5.02 44.51 62.55
CA GLY A 531 4.35 43.51 63.39
C GLY A 531 3.00 43.97 63.96
N ALA A 532 2.64 45.26 63.81
CA ALA A 532 1.32 45.80 64.15
C ALA A 532 0.53 46.10 62.86
N GLN A 533 0.78 47.23 62.21
CA GLN A 533 0.12 47.59 60.99
C GLN A 533 0.68 46.82 59.78
N PHE A 534 2.01 46.63 59.72
CA PHE A 534 2.70 46.10 58.55
C PHE A 534 3.41 44.78 58.84
N ASP A 535 3.53 43.98 57.78
CA ASP A 535 4.34 42.77 57.78
C ASP A 535 5.82 43.13 58.00
N PRO A 536 6.48 42.60 59.05
CA PRO A 536 7.91 42.89 59.32
C PRO A 536 8.84 42.61 58.16
N MET A 537 8.53 41.57 57.35
CA MET A 537 9.33 41.21 56.19
C MET A 537 9.23 42.28 55.09
N VAL A 538 8.03 42.81 54.87
CA VAL A 538 7.78 43.86 53.86
C VAL A 538 8.41 45.17 54.33
N VAL A 539 8.37 45.50 55.65
CA VAL A 539 9.04 46.67 56.21
C VAL A 539 10.53 46.57 56.05
N ALA A 540 11.16 45.41 56.29
CA ALA A 540 12.60 45.22 56.06
C ALA A 540 12.98 45.43 54.57
N ALA A 541 12.17 44.96 53.64
CA ALA A 541 12.37 45.20 52.20
C ALA A 541 12.20 46.68 51.82
N PHE A 542 11.23 47.36 52.41
CA PHE A 542 11.01 48.81 52.26
C PHE A 542 12.23 49.61 52.73
N GLU A 543 12.78 49.30 53.93
CA GLU A 543 13.97 49.92 54.46
C GLU A 543 15.20 49.70 53.56
N ALA A 544 15.37 48.45 53.02
CA ALA A 544 16.46 48.14 52.11
C ALA A 544 16.43 48.96 50.80
N ARG A 545 15.22 49.43 50.39
CA ARG A 545 15.01 50.21 49.16
C ARG A 545 14.79 51.69 49.36
N THR A 546 15.02 52.21 50.57
CA THR A 546 14.75 53.61 50.93
C THR A 546 15.32 54.62 49.95
N ASP A 547 16.59 54.47 49.55
CA ASP A 547 17.22 55.36 48.58
C ASP A 547 16.50 55.46 47.25
N ARG A 548 16.01 54.31 46.76
CA ARG A 548 15.23 54.22 45.52
C ARG A 548 13.85 54.85 45.65
N LEU A 549 13.18 54.63 46.76
CA LEU A 549 11.87 55.20 47.04
C LEU A 549 11.95 56.73 47.14
N ILE A 550 13.01 57.27 47.80
CA ILE A 550 13.29 58.72 47.85
C ILE A 550 13.62 59.30 46.47
N ALA A 551 14.36 58.56 45.64
CA ALA A 551 14.64 59.01 44.27
C ALA A 551 13.36 59.11 43.43
N ILE A 552 12.43 58.12 43.53
CA ILE A 552 11.11 58.14 42.86
C ILE A 552 10.30 59.37 43.35
N LEU A 553 10.22 59.58 44.65
CA LEU A 553 9.51 60.72 45.22
C LEU A 553 10.03 62.05 44.69
N LYS A 554 11.37 62.26 44.68
CA LYS A 554 12.00 63.47 44.13
C LYS A 554 11.73 63.65 42.64
N GLN A 555 11.83 62.60 41.85
CA GLN A 555 11.61 62.64 40.40
C GLN A 555 10.15 63.03 40.07
N GLN A 556 9.20 62.48 40.79
CA GLN A 556 7.80 62.78 40.55
C GLN A 556 7.38 64.13 40.99
N ARG A 557 7.89 64.61 42.13
CA ARG A 557 7.69 66.01 42.56
C ARG A 557 8.32 67.06 41.61
N ALA A 558 9.45 66.71 40.99
CA ALA A 558 10.06 67.57 39.96
C ALA A 558 9.18 67.62 38.70
N HIS A 559 8.55 66.49 38.33
CA HIS A 559 7.65 66.41 37.18
C HIS A 559 6.34 67.18 37.41
N GLU A 560 5.79 67.08 38.62
CA GLU A 560 4.60 67.83 39.04
C GLU A 560 4.84 69.32 39.05
N ALA A 561 6.02 69.74 39.52
CA ALA A 561 6.46 71.19 39.55
C ALA A 561 6.66 71.72 38.11
N GLY A 562 7.26 70.94 37.22
CA GLY A 562 7.44 71.30 35.79
C GLY A 562 6.15 71.34 34.96
N ALA A 563 5.17 70.59 35.37
CA ALA A 563 3.84 70.60 34.73
C ALA A 563 2.93 71.74 35.17
N ALA A 564 3.30 72.42 36.25
CA ALA A 564 2.60 73.60 36.83
C ALA A 564 3.02 74.97 36.23
N GLU A 565 4.05 74.99 35.36
CA GLU A 565 4.39 76.23 34.61
C GLU A 565 3.44 76.31 33.38
N PRO A 566 2.59 77.41 33.32
CA PRO A 566 1.74 77.64 32.16
C PRO A 566 2.66 78.01 30.97
N THR A 567 2.76 77.18 29.95
CA THR A 567 3.32 77.58 28.66
C THR A 567 2.45 78.73 28.12
N ALA A 568 3.01 79.96 28.15
CA ALA A 568 2.44 81.10 27.48
C ALA A 568 2.17 80.72 25.98
N PRO A 569 1.06 81.13 25.40
CA PRO A 569 0.78 80.86 23.98
C PRO A 569 1.81 81.60 23.15
N SER A 570 2.79 80.91 22.57
CA SER A 570 3.65 81.45 21.55
C SER A 570 2.85 81.71 20.27
N ASP A 571 2.76 83.04 19.92
CA ASP A 571 2.37 83.51 18.60
C ASP A 571 3.05 82.75 17.48
N ARG A 572 2.32 81.82 16.89
CA ARG A 572 2.57 81.25 15.58
C ARG A 572 1.27 81.14 14.72
N LEU A 573 0.69 82.34 14.51
CA LEU A 573 -0.33 82.55 13.53
C LEU A 573 0.01 83.78 12.68
N ALA A 574 1.11 83.73 11.98
CA ALA A 574 1.39 84.60 10.86
C ALA A 574 2.45 83.89 9.98
N LEU A 575 2.01 83.33 8.90
CA LEU A 575 2.74 83.05 7.61
C LEU A 575 2.31 81.72 6.98
N GLU A 576 1.04 81.70 6.47
CA GLU A 576 0.69 80.87 5.36
C GLU A 576 -0.54 81.46 4.65
N LYS A 577 -0.31 82.63 4.11
CA LYS A 577 -1.07 83.17 2.95
C LYS A 577 -0.06 83.76 1.99
N ALA A 578 0.53 82.86 1.16
CA ALA A 578 1.09 83.21 -0.12
C ALA A 578 1.97 82.04 -0.63
N SER A 579 1.31 81.13 -1.32
CA SER A 579 1.80 80.47 -2.57
C SER A 579 0.80 79.38 -2.99
#